data_0e87d8ccef0ff77c0ff817a03a7b9650
#
_entry.id   0e87d8ccef0ff77c0ff817a03a7b9650
#
_cell.length_a   1.000
_cell.length_b   1.000
_cell.length_c   1.000
_cell.angle_alpha   90.00
_cell.angle_beta   90.00
_cell.angle_gamma   90.00
#
_symmetry.space_group_name_H-M   'P 1'
#
loop_
_entity.id
_entity.type
_entity.pdbx_description
1 polymer ?
#
loop_
_entity_poly.entity_id
_entity_poly.type
_entity_poly.pdbx_seq_one_letter_code
_entity_poly.pdbx_strand_id
1 'polypeptide(L)'
;MRRRFVGALAVSEQISRTENNAMPDFGSWGTAWWKPLLFIIVAGHITNVCVTLFLHRSQMHRSVKFHYLAALPMRLWLWLSTAIVTKEWVACHRKHHAFADRDGDPHSPLLEGLRNIVLKGAFYYRAAVRQPGVLEKYGKGTPNDWIERALLTPLNWLGILLMLAVDLYLFGFFVGPIVWGVQMIWIPFWAAGIINGVGHALGYRNFEVKDESRNISPIAIWLGGEELHNNHHADPHSATFKAKWYEFDIGWVYIRLLSLFGLAKVQYARGSSRG
;
A
#
# COMPACT_ATOMS: atom_id res chain seq x y z
N MET A 1 -65.57 0.87 -23.61
CA MET A 1 -64.72 1.16 -22.45
C MET A 1 -63.50 0.20 -22.27
N ARG A 2 -63.56 -1.07 -22.72
CA ARG A 2 -62.46 -2.05 -22.51
C ARG A 2 -61.17 -1.82 -23.33
N ARG A 3 -61.17 -1.13 -24.48
CA ARG A 3 -59.96 -0.95 -25.31
C ARG A 3 -58.98 0.14 -24.82
N ARG A 4 -59.40 1.10 -23.96
CA ARG A 4 -58.48 2.10 -23.40
C ARG A 4 -57.67 1.64 -22.22
N PHE A 5 -58.10 0.61 -21.49
CA PHE A 5 -57.39 0.06 -20.34
C PHE A 5 -56.21 -0.83 -20.73
N VAL A 6 -56.29 -1.56 -21.86
CA VAL A 6 -55.23 -2.45 -22.32
C VAL A 6 -54.03 -1.65 -22.86
N GLY A 7 -54.26 -0.49 -23.49
CA GLY A 7 -53.18 0.38 -23.96
C GLY A 7 -52.37 1.02 -22.81
N ALA A 8 -53.03 1.40 -21.71
CA ALA A 8 -52.35 2.01 -20.55
C ALA A 8 -51.47 1.02 -19.81
N LEU A 9 -51.89 -0.25 -19.67
CA LEU A 9 -51.09 -1.32 -19.05
C LEU A 9 -49.86 -1.68 -19.90
N ALA A 10 -50.02 -1.79 -21.23
CA ALA A 10 -48.90 -2.07 -22.14
C ALA A 10 -47.85 -0.95 -22.16
N VAL A 11 -48.28 0.33 -22.07
CA VAL A 11 -47.37 1.47 -21.98
C VAL A 11 -46.64 1.50 -20.61
N SER A 12 -47.34 1.19 -19.52
CA SER A 12 -46.71 1.12 -18.18
C SER A 12 -45.70 -0.03 -18.06
N GLU A 13 -45.98 -1.19 -18.65
CA GLU A 13 -45.03 -2.31 -18.71
C GLU A 13 -43.83 -2.01 -19.64
N GLN A 14 -44.04 -1.27 -20.71
CA GLN A 14 -42.96 -0.87 -21.62
C GLN A 14 -42.07 0.22 -21.00
N ILE A 15 -42.63 1.13 -20.23
CA ILE A 15 -41.87 2.12 -19.43
C ILE A 15 -41.09 1.40 -18.33
N SER A 16 -41.69 0.48 -17.60
CA SER A 16 -41.03 -0.35 -16.59
C SER A 16 -39.87 -1.19 -17.17
N ARG A 17 -40.03 -1.71 -18.40
CA ARG A 17 -38.95 -2.47 -19.09
C ARG A 17 -37.83 -1.58 -19.63
N THR A 18 -38.12 -0.34 -20.02
CA THR A 18 -37.09 0.62 -20.44
C THR A 18 -36.32 1.20 -19.26
N GLU A 19 -36.93 1.36 -18.10
CA GLU A 19 -36.22 1.75 -16.87
C GLU A 19 -35.31 0.64 -16.34
N ASN A 20 -35.62 -0.63 -16.57
CA ASN A 20 -34.77 -1.77 -16.19
C ASN A 20 -33.59 -2.03 -17.15
N ASN A 21 -33.53 -1.38 -18.30
CA ASN A 21 -32.41 -1.49 -19.25
C ASN A 21 -31.45 -0.29 -19.23
N ALA A 22 -31.70 0.73 -18.42
CA ALA A 22 -30.66 1.70 -18.10
C ALA A 22 -29.57 0.97 -17.32
N MET A 23 -28.34 0.96 -17.83
CA MET A 23 -27.16 0.48 -17.05
C MET A 23 -27.24 1.12 -15.67
N PRO A 24 -27.25 0.31 -14.59
CA PRO A 24 -27.35 0.92 -13.26
C PRO A 24 -26.13 1.81 -13.04
N ASP A 25 -26.33 3.09 -12.79
CA ASP A 25 -25.29 4.08 -12.50
C ASP A 25 -24.39 3.69 -11.30
N PHE A 26 -24.70 2.57 -10.64
CA PHE A 26 -24.11 2.09 -9.39
C PHE A 26 -23.33 0.76 -9.54
N GLY A 27 -23.06 0.31 -10.74
CA GLY A 27 -22.27 -0.90 -10.99
C GLY A 27 -22.93 -2.20 -10.49
N SER A 28 -22.19 -3.29 -10.54
CA SER A 28 -22.67 -4.63 -10.18
C SER A 28 -22.96 -4.80 -8.67
N TRP A 29 -22.38 -3.96 -7.79
CA TRP A 29 -22.60 -4.02 -6.34
C TRP A 29 -23.80 -3.21 -5.85
N GLY A 30 -24.47 -2.43 -6.73
CA GLY A 30 -25.69 -1.67 -6.42
C GLY A 30 -25.45 -0.47 -5.50
N THR A 31 -26.54 0.13 -4.99
CA THR A 31 -26.59 1.47 -4.38
C THR A 31 -26.19 1.59 -2.90
N ALA A 32 -25.80 0.48 -2.23
CA ALA A 32 -25.48 0.52 -0.80
C ALA A 32 -24.18 1.30 -0.55
N TRP A 33 -24.27 2.50 -0.01
CA TRP A 33 -23.19 3.47 0.20
C TRP A 33 -21.98 2.95 1.01
N TRP A 34 -22.19 1.98 1.90
CA TRP A 34 -21.14 1.39 2.72
C TRP A 34 -20.21 0.43 1.94
N LYS A 35 -20.66 -0.12 0.81
CA LYS A 35 -19.87 -1.07 0.02
C LYS A 35 -18.61 -0.46 -0.58
N PRO A 36 -18.64 0.70 -1.27
CA PRO A 36 -17.41 1.35 -1.73
C PRO A 36 -16.49 1.72 -0.57
N LEU A 37 -17.03 2.16 0.57
CA LEU A 37 -16.21 2.47 1.75
C LEU A 37 -15.52 1.21 2.31
N LEU A 38 -16.25 0.11 2.46
CA LEU A 38 -15.68 -1.17 2.90
C LEU A 38 -14.59 -1.65 1.92
N PHE A 39 -14.85 -1.55 0.63
CA PHE A 39 -13.88 -1.92 -0.40
C PHE A 39 -12.60 -1.09 -0.31
N ILE A 40 -12.69 0.23 -0.17
CA ILE A 40 -11.54 1.12 0.01
C ILE A 40 -10.73 0.72 1.24
N ILE A 41 -11.39 0.47 2.38
CA ILE A 41 -10.73 0.08 3.64
C ILE A 41 -10.00 -1.25 3.49
N VAL A 42 -10.66 -2.26 2.94
CA VAL A 42 -10.10 -3.61 2.77
C VAL A 42 -8.97 -3.59 1.73
N ALA A 43 -9.19 -2.99 0.56
CA ALA A 43 -8.17 -2.86 -0.48
C ALA A 43 -6.96 -2.05 0.01
N GLY A 44 -7.19 -0.96 0.73
CA GLY A 44 -6.16 -0.14 1.34
C GLY A 44 -5.35 -0.91 2.38
N HIS A 45 -6.00 -1.69 3.25
CA HIS A 45 -5.30 -2.54 4.22
C HIS A 45 -4.44 -3.61 3.52
N ILE A 46 -4.99 -4.31 2.51
CA ILE A 46 -4.23 -5.28 1.72
C ILE A 46 -3.01 -4.61 1.07
N THR A 47 -3.17 -3.39 0.56
CA THR A 47 -2.07 -2.62 -0.05
C THR A 47 -0.99 -2.30 0.99
N ASN A 48 -1.35 -1.81 2.18
CA ASN A 48 -0.41 -1.57 3.27
C ASN A 48 0.33 -2.85 3.68
N VAL A 49 -0.40 -3.97 3.79
CA VAL A 49 0.19 -5.29 4.10
C VAL A 49 1.17 -5.73 3.00
N CYS A 50 0.83 -5.57 1.73
CA CYS A 50 1.75 -5.90 0.63
C CYS A 50 3.00 -5.00 0.63
N VAL A 51 2.87 -3.71 0.95
CA VAL A 51 4.00 -2.79 1.09
C VAL A 51 4.91 -3.25 2.22
N THR A 52 4.37 -3.44 3.44
CA THR A 52 5.19 -3.80 4.60
C THR A 52 5.84 -5.19 4.46
N LEU A 53 5.10 -6.21 3.98
CA LEU A 53 5.63 -7.56 3.88
C LEU A 53 6.60 -7.69 2.71
N PHE A 54 6.17 -7.34 1.50
CA PHE A 54 6.97 -7.57 0.30
C PHE A 54 8.02 -6.49 0.09
N LEU A 55 7.65 -5.23 -0.05
CA LEU A 55 8.62 -4.17 -0.37
C LEU A 55 9.56 -3.90 0.80
N HIS A 56 9.03 -3.73 2.00
CA HIS A 56 9.79 -3.29 3.16
C HIS A 56 10.57 -4.43 3.82
N ARG A 57 9.88 -5.39 4.45
CA ARG A 57 10.56 -6.46 5.22
C ARG A 57 11.29 -7.46 4.33
N SER A 58 10.78 -7.75 3.11
CA SER A 58 11.43 -8.73 2.23
C SER A 58 12.47 -8.09 1.29
N GLN A 59 12.08 -7.12 0.46
CA GLN A 59 13.00 -6.62 -0.59
C GLN A 59 13.99 -5.59 -0.06
N MET A 60 13.58 -4.73 0.84
CA MET A 60 14.43 -3.68 1.39
C MET A 60 15.35 -4.24 2.48
N HIS A 61 14.79 -4.78 3.58
CA HIS A 61 15.54 -5.20 4.76
C HIS A 61 15.97 -6.66 4.77
N ARG A 62 15.39 -7.49 3.89
CA ARG A 62 15.69 -8.92 3.76
C ARG A 62 15.50 -9.72 5.07
N SER A 63 14.62 -9.24 5.94
CA SER A 63 14.30 -9.89 7.21
C SER A 63 13.39 -11.11 7.03
N VAL A 64 12.69 -11.22 5.90
CA VAL A 64 11.82 -12.34 5.53
C VAL A 64 12.04 -12.70 4.05
N LYS A 65 12.07 -13.99 3.76
CA LYS A 65 12.05 -14.53 2.40
C LYS A 65 10.70 -15.20 2.15
N PHE A 66 9.92 -14.71 1.20
CA PHE A 66 8.65 -15.33 0.81
C PHE A 66 8.84 -16.37 -0.28
N HIS A 67 8.06 -17.46 -0.19
CA HIS A 67 7.89 -18.39 -1.30
C HIS A 67 7.19 -17.68 -2.47
N TYR A 68 7.45 -18.13 -3.69
CA TYR A 68 6.88 -17.52 -4.90
C TYR A 68 5.35 -17.40 -4.87
N LEU A 69 4.67 -18.42 -4.36
CA LEU A 69 3.20 -18.44 -4.22
C LEU A 69 2.65 -17.34 -3.30
N ALA A 70 3.44 -16.82 -2.36
CA ALA A 70 3.05 -15.68 -1.54
C ALA A 70 3.55 -14.35 -2.14
N ALA A 71 4.77 -14.34 -2.70
CA ALA A 71 5.37 -13.13 -3.24
C ALA A 71 4.66 -12.63 -4.51
N LEU A 72 4.26 -13.55 -5.42
CA LEU A 72 3.63 -13.16 -6.69
C LEU A 72 2.28 -12.44 -6.51
N PRO A 73 1.33 -12.94 -5.69
CA PRO A 73 0.09 -12.21 -5.43
C PRO A 73 0.33 -10.81 -4.84
N MET A 74 1.30 -10.65 -3.91
CA MET A 74 1.65 -9.35 -3.36
C MET A 74 2.19 -8.39 -4.44
N ARG A 75 3.06 -8.87 -5.34
CA ARG A 75 3.60 -8.09 -6.46
C ARG A 75 2.52 -7.66 -7.44
N LEU A 76 1.63 -8.58 -7.82
CA LEU A 76 0.51 -8.29 -8.72
C LEU A 76 -0.47 -7.31 -8.09
N TRP A 77 -0.76 -7.46 -6.80
CA TRP A 77 -1.61 -6.52 -6.07
C TRP A 77 -1.00 -5.11 -6.04
N LEU A 78 0.29 -4.98 -5.71
CA LEU A 78 0.98 -3.69 -5.70
C LEU A 78 1.00 -3.05 -7.09
N TRP A 79 1.22 -3.84 -8.14
CA TRP A 79 1.15 -3.37 -9.51
C TRP A 79 -0.25 -2.84 -9.87
N LEU A 80 -1.30 -3.59 -9.46
CA LEU A 80 -2.69 -3.23 -9.71
C LEU A 80 -3.13 -1.97 -8.94
N SER A 81 -2.69 -1.82 -7.68
CA SER A 81 -3.22 -0.82 -6.74
C SER A 81 -2.36 0.44 -6.57
N THR A 82 -1.10 0.47 -7.03
CA THR A 82 -0.17 1.57 -6.70
C THR A 82 0.70 2.08 -7.83
N ALA A 83 0.90 1.33 -8.89
CA ALA A 83 1.93 1.54 -9.93
C ALA A 83 3.38 1.61 -9.38
N ILE A 84 3.65 1.11 -8.18
CA ILE A 84 4.99 1.10 -7.59
C ILE A 84 5.90 0.15 -8.37
N VAL A 85 7.07 0.65 -8.77
CA VAL A 85 8.18 -0.15 -9.29
C VAL A 85 9.06 -0.58 -8.11
N THR A 86 9.19 -1.90 -7.91
CA THR A 86 9.91 -2.48 -6.75
C THR A 86 11.31 -1.90 -6.57
N LYS A 87 12.08 -1.78 -7.67
CA LYS A 87 13.45 -1.25 -7.64
C LYS A 87 13.52 0.20 -7.20
N GLU A 88 12.58 1.02 -7.67
CA GLU A 88 12.51 2.45 -7.33
C GLU A 88 12.16 2.63 -5.86
N TRP A 89 11.15 1.89 -5.37
CA TRP A 89 10.71 1.97 -3.98
C TRP A 89 11.85 1.58 -3.02
N VAL A 90 12.50 0.44 -3.30
CA VAL A 90 13.62 -0.05 -2.48
C VAL A 90 14.79 0.93 -2.51
N ALA A 91 15.10 1.53 -3.68
CA ALA A 91 16.18 2.48 -3.80
C ALA A 91 15.94 3.76 -2.99
N CYS A 92 14.72 4.31 -3.08
CA CYS A 92 14.34 5.48 -2.29
C CYS A 92 14.42 5.20 -0.79
N HIS A 93 13.87 4.08 -0.34
CA HIS A 93 13.82 3.73 1.07
C HIS A 93 15.21 3.38 1.66
N ARG A 94 16.08 2.71 0.90
CA ARG A 94 17.49 2.52 1.31
C ARG A 94 18.25 3.83 1.41
N LYS A 95 17.98 4.78 0.51
CA LYS A 95 18.57 6.11 0.59
C LYS A 95 18.07 6.83 1.84
N HIS A 96 16.78 6.74 2.17
CA HIS A 96 16.23 7.27 3.42
C HIS A 96 16.97 6.70 4.64
N HIS A 97 17.06 5.38 4.82
CA HIS A 97 17.79 4.79 5.94
C HIS A 97 19.28 5.18 6.00
N ALA A 98 19.92 5.41 4.85
CA ALA A 98 21.32 5.85 4.83
C ALA A 98 21.52 7.30 5.31
N PHE A 99 20.50 8.14 5.14
CA PHE A 99 20.56 9.58 5.42
C PHE A 99 19.45 10.07 6.35
N ALA A 100 18.72 9.19 7.02
CA ALA A 100 17.53 9.53 7.80
C ALA A 100 17.69 10.82 8.60
N ASP A 101 16.82 11.80 8.34
CA ASP A 101 16.75 13.13 8.92
C ASP A 101 18.01 14.00 8.74
N ARG A 102 18.87 13.69 7.77
CA ARG A 102 20.07 14.43 7.43
C ARG A 102 20.09 14.83 5.96
N ASP A 103 20.98 15.72 5.59
CA ASP A 103 21.18 16.11 4.19
C ASP A 103 21.35 14.88 3.29
N GLY A 104 20.56 14.83 2.22
CA GLY A 104 20.45 13.67 1.32
C GLY A 104 19.26 12.74 1.59
N ASP A 105 18.53 12.89 2.70
CA ASP A 105 17.27 12.16 2.93
C ASP A 105 16.22 12.58 1.90
N PRO A 106 15.58 11.62 1.19
CA PRO A 106 14.58 11.96 0.19
C PRO A 106 13.29 12.58 0.74
N HIS A 107 12.97 12.45 2.02
CA HIS A 107 11.66 12.84 2.54
C HIS A 107 11.63 13.14 4.05
N SER A 108 12.68 13.76 4.60
CA SER A 108 12.69 14.13 6.02
C SER A 108 11.75 15.29 6.33
N PRO A 109 10.86 15.15 7.34
CA PRO A 109 10.03 16.26 7.80
C PRO A 109 10.81 17.36 8.50
N LEU A 110 12.02 17.07 8.99
CA LEU A 110 12.90 18.08 9.60
C LEU A 110 13.49 19.03 8.56
N LEU A 111 13.80 18.50 7.36
CA LEU A 111 14.39 19.27 6.27
C LEU A 111 13.35 19.99 5.43
N GLU A 112 12.27 19.29 5.09
CA GLU A 112 11.24 19.74 4.14
C GLU A 112 10.00 20.30 4.83
N GLY A 113 9.84 20.06 6.13
CA GLY A 113 8.66 20.39 6.93
C GLY A 113 7.57 19.33 6.84
N LEU A 114 6.95 19.01 7.99
CA LEU A 114 5.95 17.96 8.12
C LEU A 114 4.78 18.08 7.12
N ARG A 115 4.24 19.31 6.96
CA ARG A 115 3.13 19.55 6.01
C ARG A 115 3.51 19.20 4.58
N ASN A 116 4.73 19.52 4.16
CA ASN A 116 5.18 19.21 2.81
C ASN A 116 5.34 17.70 2.62
N ILE A 117 5.91 16.98 3.59
CA ILE A 117 6.04 15.52 3.49
C ILE A 117 4.65 14.87 3.44
N VAL A 118 3.72 15.26 4.31
CA VAL A 118 2.35 14.70 4.32
C VAL A 118 1.63 14.93 3.00
N LEU A 119 1.74 16.11 2.40
CA LEU A 119 0.98 16.47 1.20
C LEU A 119 1.72 16.17 -0.11
N LYS A 120 3.04 16.12 -0.10
CA LYS A 120 3.88 16.04 -1.31
C LYS A 120 4.88 14.88 -1.26
N GLY A 121 4.79 13.93 -0.30
CA GLY A 121 5.74 12.84 -0.12
C GLY A 121 5.98 12.02 -1.40
N ALA A 122 4.93 11.78 -2.20
CA ALA A 122 5.06 11.09 -3.48
C ALA A 122 5.88 11.88 -4.52
N PHE A 123 5.86 13.21 -4.49
CA PHE A 123 6.70 14.03 -5.37
C PHE A 123 8.17 13.98 -4.94
N TYR A 124 8.45 14.05 -3.63
CA TYR A 124 9.80 13.86 -3.09
C TYR A 124 10.36 12.47 -3.44
N TYR A 125 9.56 11.43 -3.28
CA TYR A 125 9.90 10.08 -3.72
C TYR A 125 10.29 10.06 -5.21
N ARG A 126 9.43 10.61 -6.10
CA ARG A 126 9.71 10.67 -7.54
C ARG A 126 10.95 11.47 -7.88
N ALA A 127 11.19 12.58 -7.19
CA ALA A 127 12.39 13.38 -7.37
C ALA A 127 13.64 12.59 -6.97
N ALA A 128 13.60 11.86 -5.86
CA ALA A 128 14.70 11.06 -5.36
C ALA A 128 15.11 9.94 -6.32
N VAL A 129 14.14 9.17 -6.84
CA VAL A 129 14.44 8.04 -7.73
C VAL A 129 14.94 8.47 -9.13
N ARG A 130 14.67 9.71 -9.52
CA ARG A 130 15.17 10.30 -10.77
C ARG A 130 16.59 10.87 -10.67
N GLN A 131 17.15 10.98 -9.46
CA GLN A 131 18.52 11.44 -9.28
C GLN A 131 19.50 10.45 -9.88
N PRO A 132 20.52 10.91 -10.64
CA PRO A 132 21.52 10.03 -11.24
C PRO A 132 22.20 9.15 -10.18
N GLY A 133 22.38 7.87 -10.49
CA GLY A 133 23.05 6.91 -9.63
C GLY A 133 22.24 6.34 -8.48
N VAL A 134 21.05 6.87 -8.17
CA VAL A 134 20.23 6.36 -7.03
C VAL A 134 19.77 4.94 -7.28
N LEU A 135 19.23 4.63 -8.45
CA LEU A 135 18.75 3.28 -8.77
C LEU A 135 19.91 2.27 -8.90
N GLU A 136 21.05 2.68 -9.40
CA GLU A 136 22.25 1.85 -9.52
C GLU A 136 22.87 1.55 -8.15
N LYS A 137 22.91 2.53 -7.27
CA LYS A 137 23.50 2.39 -5.93
C LYS A 137 22.59 1.66 -4.96
N TYR A 138 21.33 2.08 -4.85
CA TYR A 138 20.42 1.64 -3.80
C TYR A 138 19.39 0.59 -4.27
N GLY A 139 19.12 0.45 -5.58
CA GLY A 139 18.15 -0.50 -6.13
C GLY A 139 18.68 -1.92 -6.37
N LYS A 140 19.89 -2.25 -5.92
CA LYS A 140 20.52 -3.56 -6.17
C LYS A 140 19.82 -4.71 -5.44
N GLY A 141 19.75 -5.88 -6.13
CA GLY A 141 19.26 -7.13 -5.56
C GLY A 141 17.73 -7.18 -5.36
N THR A 142 16.99 -6.34 -6.06
CA THR A 142 15.53 -6.44 -6.23
C THR A 142 15.20 -7.47 -7.32
N PRO A 143 13.95 -7.97 -7.39
CA PRO A 143 13.53 -8.91 -8.43
C PRO A 143 13.81 -8.38 -9.82
N ASN A 144 14.32 -9.27 -10.68
CA ASN A 144 14.61 -9.01 -12.08
C ASN A 144 14.20 -10.22 -12.94
N ASP A 145 13.10 -10.87 -12.58
CA ASP A 145 12.50 -11.99 -13.32
C ASP A 145 11.74 -11.49 -14.56
N TRP A 146 11.23 -12.44 -15.36
CA TRP A 146 10.53 -12.10 -16.60
C TRP A 146 9.26 -11.26 -16.37
N ILE A 147 8.52 -11.50 -15.24
CA ILE A 147 7.32 -10.73 -14.90
C ILE A 147 7.70 -9.27 -14.61
N GLU A 148 8.77 -9.06 -13.82
CA GLU A 148 9.25 -7.71 -13.51
C GLU A 148 9.65 -6.95 -14.79
N ARG A 149 10.39 -7.62 -15.67
CA ARG A 149 10.90 -6.99 -16.92
C ARG A 149 9.83 -6.79 -17.98
N ALA A 150 8.87 -7.70 -18.11
CA ALA A 150 7.88 -7.65 -19.18
C ALA A 150 6.58 -6.93 -18.79
N LEU A 151 6.21 -6.93 -17.51
CA LEU A 151 4.92 -6.44 -17.06
C LEU A 151 5.04 -5.38 -15.96
N LEU A 152 5.58 -5.74 -14.77
CA LEU A 152 5.40 -4.91 -13.58
C LEU A 152 6.13 -3.58 -13.66
N THR A 153 7.33 -3.54 -14.25
CA THR A 153 8.11 -2.30 -14.42
C THR A 153 7.68 -1.50 -15.66
N PRO A 154 7.71 -2.03 -16.90
CA PRO A 154 7.43 -1.22 -18.09
C PRO A 154 5.97 -0.85 -18.25
N LEU A 155 5.03 -1.64 -17.71
CA LEU A 155 3.60 -1.44 -17.79
C LEU A 155 2.98 -1.17 -16.40
N ASN A 156 3.72 -0.51 -15.50
CA ASN A 156 3.24 -0.19 -14.15
C ASN A 156 1.96 0.65 -14.17
N TRP A 157 1.77 1.53 -15.15
CA TRP A 157 0.58 2.32 -15.38
C TRP A 157 -0.65 1.48 -15.76
N LEU A 158 -0.44 0.32 -16.43
CA LEU A 158 -1.54 -0.54 -16.88
C LEU A 158 -2.28 -1.16 -15.70
N GLY A 159 -1.58 -1.52 -14.62
CA GLY A 159 -2.19 -2.07 -13.41
C GLY A 159 -3.25 -1.15 -12.82
N ILE A 160 -2.92 0.11 -12.64
CA ILE A 160 -3.87 1.09 -12.08
C ILE A 160 -5.04 1.41 -13.01
N LEU A 161 -4.87 1.29 -14.33
CA LEU A 161 -6.00 1.39 -15.28
C LEU A 161 -6.91 0.15 -15.22
N LEU A 162 -6.35 -1.04 -15.01
CA LEU A 162 -7.15 -2.24 -14.77
C LEU A 162 -7.90 -2.15 -13.44
N MET A 163 -7.31 -1.57 -12.39
CA MET A 163 -8.03 -1.29 -11.15
C MET A 163 -9.19 -0.31 -11.40
N LEU A 164 -8.98 0.75 -12.19
CA LEU A 164 -10.08 1.65 -12.57
C LEU A 164 -11.20 0.89 -13.29
N ALA A 165 -10.88 -0.04 -14.19
CA ALA A 165 -11.89 -0.84 -14.88
C ALA A 165 -12.67 -1.74 -13.89
N VAL A 166 -11.99 -2.32 -12.90
CA VAL A 166 -12.64 -3.07 -11.80
C VAL A 166 -13.58 -2.17 -10.99
N ASP A 167 -13.12 -0.97 -10.61
CA ASP A 167 -13.92 -0.03 -9.84
C ASP A 167 -15.15 0.47 -10.61
N LEU A 168 -15.00 0.72 -11.91
CA LEU A 168 -16.11 1.07 -12.81
C LEU A 168 -17.13 -0.07 -12.89
N TYR A 169 -16.67 -1.31 -13.01
CA TYR A 169 -17.56 -2.48 -13.05
C TYR A 169 -18.31 -2.68 -11.73
N LEU A 170 -17.62 -2.54 -10.59
CA LEU A 170 -18.21 -2.76 -9.26
C LEU A 170 -19.14 -1.62 -8.84
N PHE A 171 -18.76 -0.38 -9.06
CA PHE A 171 -19.39 0.81 -8.48
C PHE A 171 -20.01 1.77 -9.49
N GLY A 172 -19.92 1.45 -10.80
CA GLY A 172 -20.46 2.27 -11.87
C GLY A 172 -19.64 3.51 -12.22
N PHE A 173 -20.14 4.27 -13.19
CA PHE A 173 -19.40 5.36 -13.81
C PHE A 173 -19.14 6.56 -12.88
N PHE A 174 -20.02 6.84 -11.92
CA PHE A 174 -19.85 7.97 -11.00
C PHE A 174 -19.04 7.63 -9.76
N VAL A 175 -19.33 6.50 -9.10
CA VAL A 175 -18.67 6.12 -7.85
C VAL A 175 -17.32 5.44 -8.09
N GLY A 176 -17.18 4.65 -9.16
CA GLY A 176 -15.95 3.94 -9.50
C GLY A 176 -14.71 4.83 -9.57
N PRO A 177 -14.73 5.97 -10.32
CA PRO A 177 -13.59 6.89 -10.37
C PRO A 177 -13.24 7.51 -9.02
N ILE A 178 -14.23 7.73 -8.13
CA ILE A 178 -13.99 8.25 -6.78
C ILE A 178 -13.27 7.19 -5.93
N VAL A 179 -13.74 5.93 -5.97
CA VAL A 179 -13.10 4.80 -5.28
C VAL A 179 -11.66 4.64 -5.75
N TRP A 180 -11.45 4.60 -7.06
CA TRP A 180 -10.13 4.55 -7.66
C TRP A 180 -9.24 5.73 -7.24
N GLY A 181 -9.74 6.95 -7.28
CA GLY A 181 -9.00 8.14 -6.86
C GLY A 181 -8.52 8.06 -5.41
N VAL A 182 -9.38 7.57 -4.50
CA VAL A 182 -9.00 7.35 -3.09
C VAL A 182 -7.92 6.26 -2.98
N GLN A 183 -8.02 5.17 -3.74
CA GLN A 183 -6.98 4.13 -3.77
C GLN A 183 -5.64 4.68 -4.27
N MET A 184 -5.64 5.52 -5.31
CA MET A 184 -4.42 6.13 -5.85
C MET A 184 -3.73 7.08 -4.86
N ILE A 185 -4.49 7.73 -3.99
CA ILE A 185 -3.96 8.62 -2.93
C ILE A 185 -3.54 7.80 -1.69
N TRP A 186 -3.96 6.53 -1.55
CA TRP A 186 -3.77 5.74 -0.33
C TRP A 186 -2.31 5.65 0.11
N ILE A 187 -1.43 5.11 -0.72
CA ILE A 187 0.00 4.98 -0.38
C ILE A 187 0.72 6.33 -0.33
N PRO A 188 0.52 7.28 -1.27
CA PRO A 188 1.02 8.64 -1.12
C PRO A 188 0.71 9.30 0.22
N PHE A 189 -0.50 9.12 0.73
CA PHE A 189 -0.91 9.68 2.00
C PHE A 189 -0.38 8.88 3.21
N TRP A 190 -0.68 7.58 3.27
CA TRP A 190 -0.38 6.77 4.46
C TRP A 190 1.09 6.41 4.59
N ALA A 191 1.75 5.95 3.53
CA ALA A 191 3.14 5.55 3.58
C ALA A 191 4.08 6.75 3.40
N ALA A 192 3.97 7.47 2.28
CA ALA A 192 4.88 8.58 2.01
C ALA A 192 4.62 9.80 2.90
N GLY A 193 3.37 10.04 3.28
CA GLY A 193 2.97 11.16 4.14
C GLY A 193 3.04 10.82 5.63
N ILE A 194 2.22 9.88 6.09
CA ILE A 194 2.07 9.62 7.53
C ILE A 194 3.29 8.89 8.10
N ILE A 195 3.72 7.77 7.52
CA ILE A 195 4.85 7.03 8.08
C ILE A 195 6.12 7.87 8.02
N ASN A 196 6.48 8.40 6.85
CA ASN A 196 7.72 9.16 6.70
C ASN A 196 7.65 10.56 7.31
N GLY A 197 6.46 11.18 7.39
CA GLY A 197 6.27 12.50 7.99
C GLY A 197 6.01 12.40 9.49
N VAL A 198 4.85 11.87 9.88
CA VAL A 198 4.45 11.81 11.29
C VAL A 198 5.36 10.86 12.07
N GLY A 199 5.78 9.73 11.47
CA GLY A 199 6.71 8.77 12.08
C GLY A 199 8.11 9.32 12.37
N HIS A 200 8.50 10.49 11.82
CA HIS A 200 9.73 11.20 12.18
C HIS A 200 9.49 12.52 12.93
N ALA A 201 8.24 12.85 13.27
CA ALA A 201 7.91 14.11 13.95
C ALA A 201 7.18 13.92 15.27
N LEU A 202 6.25 12.95 15.35
CA LEU A 202 5.31 12.80 16.45
C LEU A 202 5.21 11.35 16.92
N GLY A 203 5.11 11.14 18.23
CA GLY A 203 4.95 9.83 18.84
C GLY A 203 5.95 9.55 19.96
N TYR A 204 5.98 8.29 20.44
CA TYR A 204 6.88 7.87 21.49
C TYR A 204 8.13 7.16 20.93
N ARG A 205 9.16 7.05 21.75
CA ARG A 205 10.41 6.34 21.42
C ARG A 205 10.68 5.25 22.45
N ASN A 206 11.08 4.09 21.96
CA ASN A 206 11.61 3.01 22.79
C ASN A 206 13.13 2.96 22.76
N PHE A 207 13.73 3.53 21.71
CA PHE A 207 15.16 3.48 21.46
C PHE A 207 15.69 4.86 21.07
N GLU A 208 16.87 5.18 21.61
CA GLU A 208 17.65 6.30 21.12
C GLU A 208 18.37 5.87 19.84
N VAL A 209 18.02 6.49 18.73
CA VAL A 209 18.62 6.30 17.40
C VAL A 209 19.16 7.62 16.88
N LYS A 210 19.94 7.59 15.80
CA LYS A 210 20.57 8.79 15.23
C LYS A 210 19.63 9.71 14.47
N ASP A 211 18.45 9.22 14.16
CA ASP A 211 17.36 9.94 13.50
C ASP A 211 16.23 10.27 14.48
N GLU A 212 15.21 10.98 14.02
CA GLU A 212 14.06 11.39 14.83
C GLU A 212 12.86 10.48 14.73
N SER A 213 13.06 9.23 14.26
CA SER A 213 11.98 8.24 14.15
C SER A 213 11.27 8.02 15.49
N ARG A 214 9.94 7.88 15.43
CA ARG A 214 9.03 7.73 16.55
C ARG A 214 8.00 6.65 16.27
N ASN A 215 7.53 5.97 17.29
CA ASN A 215 6.40 5.06 17.20
C ASN A 215 5.10 5.89 17.25
N ILE A 216 4.27 5.78 16.21
CA ILE A 216 3.00 6.52 16.09
C ILE A 216 1.95 5.94 17.04
N SER A 217 1.88 4.60 17.11
CA SER A 217 0.91 3.86 17.93
C SER A 217 1.51 2.54 18.41
N PRO A 218 1.23 2.10 19.65
CA PRO A 218 1.62 0.77 20.11
C PRO A 218 0.78 -0.35 19.48
N ILE A 219 -0.41 -0.03 18.93
CA ILE A 219 -1.28 -0.97 18.23
C ILE A 219 -1.13 -0.71 16.73
N ALA A 220 -0.22 -1.46 16.10
CA ALA A 220 0.17 -1.26 14.72
C ALA A 220 -0.59 -2.22 13.79
N ILE A 221 -1.84 -1.87 13.47
CA ILE A 221 -2.74 -2.64 12.62
C ILE A 221 -2.94 -1.97 11.26
N TRP A 222 -3.14 -0.64 11.25
CA TRP A 222 -3.62 0.07 10.09
C TRP A 222 -2.58 0.14 8.97
N LEU A 223 -1.32 0.43 9.34
CA LEU A 223 -0.21 0.56 8.40
C LEU A 223 0.65 -0.72 8.33
N GLY A 224 0.11 -1.86 8.77
CA GLY A 224 0.79 -3.14 8.64
C GLY A 224 1.98 -3.35 9.59
N GLY A 225 2.06 -2.58 10.68
CA GLY A 225 3.17 -2.62 11.63
C GLY A 225 4.07 -1.39 11.56
N GLU A 226 3.99 -0.59 10.49
CA GLU A 226 4.86 0.57 10.25
C GLU A 226 4.65 1.71 11.27
N GLU A 227 3.57 1.66 12.05
CA GLU A 227 3.33 2.57 13.19
C GLU A 227 4.39 2.46 14.27
N LEU A 228 5.13 1.33 14.34
CA LEU A 228 6.24 1.09 15.26
C LEU A 228 7.59 1.53 14.64
N HIS A 229 7.64 2.75 14.13
CA HIS A 229 8.69 3.24 13.26
C HIS A 229 10.05 3.46 13.96
N ASN A 230 10.07 3.94 15.22
CA ASN A 230 11.30 4.01 16.00
C ASN A 230 11.89 2.63 16.31
N ASN A 231 11.03 1.65 16.62
CA ASN A 231 11.49 0.28 16.83
C ASN A 231 12.12 -0.28 15.56
N HIS A 232 11.50 0.01 14.40
CA HIS A 232 12.01 -0.39 13.11
C HIS A 232 13.37 0.26 12.80
N HIS A 233 13.52 1.58 12.98
CA HIS A 233 14.78 2.29 12.76
C HIS A 233 15.90 1.83 13.69
N ALA A 234 15.56 1.40 14.92
CA ALA A 234 16.54 0.84 15.87
C ALA A 234 17.05 -0.54 15.48
N ASP A 235 16.25 -1.36 14.76
CA ASP A 235 16.63 -2.68 14.31
C ASP A 235 15.94 -3.01 12.96
N PRO A 236 16.43 -2.40 11.87
CA PRO A 236 15.77 -2.49 10.57
C PRO A 236 15.77 -3.89 9.96
N HIS A 237 16.66 -4.77 10.41
CA HIS A 237 16.71 -6.15 9.93
C HIS A 237 15.73 -7.09 10.64
N SER A 238 15.02 -6.63 11.67
CA SER A 238 14.03 -7.43 12.37
C SER A 238 12.75 -7.62 11.54
N ALA A 239 12.27 -8.86 11.43
CA ALA A 239 11.00 -9.18 10.80
C ALA A 239 9.78 -8.77 11.65
N THR A 240 9.97 -8.53 12.94
CA THR A 240 8.96 -7.94 13.83
C THR A 240 9.37 -6.54 14.24
N PHE A 241 8.43 -5.60 14.21
CA PHE A 241 8.67 -4.24 14.70
C PHE A 241 8.26 -4.08 16.17
N LYS A 242 7.57 -5.05 16.73
CA LYS A 242 7.28 -5.11 18.15
C LYS A 242 8.58 -5.21 18.97
N ALA A 243 8.72 -4.36 19.98
CA ALA A 243 9.84 -4.35 20.93
C ALA A 243 9.38 -4.56 22.38
N LYS A 244 8.19 -4.08 22.74
CA LYS A 244 7.63 -4.15 24.09
C LYS A 244 6.44 -5.11 24.15
N TRP A 245 6.15 -5.66 25.31
CA TRP A 245 5.08 -6.65 25.51
C TRP A 245 3.68 -6.11 25.14
N TYR A 246 3.43 -4.83 25.34
CA TYR A 246 2.16 -4.15 25.05
C TYR A 246 2.00 -3.71 23.61
N GLU A 247 3.04 -3.84 22.79
CA GLU A 247 2.96 -3.48 21.38
C GLU A 247 2.41 -4.64 20.55
N PHE A 248 1.69 -4.29 19.50
CA PHE A 248 1.12 -5.23 18.54
C PHE A 248 1.54 -4.90 17.11
N ASP A 249 2.03 -5.88 16.37
CA ASP A 249 2.49 -5.78 14.99
C ASP A 249 1.71 -6.76 14.12
N ILE A 250 0.71 -6.27 13.39
CA ILE A 250 -0.12 -7.10 12.50
C ILE A 250 0.69 -7.73 11.36
N GLY A 251 1.69 -7.01 10.83
CA GLY A 251 2.58 -7.53 9.79
C GLY A 251 3.35 -8.76 10.27
N TRP A 252 3.80 -8.76 11.52
CA TRP A 252 4.41 -9.93 12.15
C TRP A 252 3.44 -11.11 12.27
N VAL A 253 2.17 -10.85 12.59
CA VAL A 253 1.14 -11.89 12.63
C VAL A 253 0.99 -12.55 11.26
N TYR A 254 0.87 -11.77 10.19
CA TYR A 254 0.79 -12.30 8.83
C TYR A 254 2.04 -13.10 8.42
N ILE A 255 3.24 -12.63 8.77
CA ILE A 255 4.48 -13.36 8.51
C ILE A 255 4.46 -14.71 9.24
N ARG A 256 4.06 -14.75 10.50
CA ARG A 256 3.96 -15.98 11.28
C ARG A 256 2.97 -16.97 10.68
N LEU A 257 1.79 -16.48 10.27
CA LEU A 257 0.78 -17.31 9.58
C LEU A 257 1.33 -17.89 8.28
N LEU A 258 1.94 -17.08 7.42
CA LEU A 258 2.56 -17.57 6.19
C LEU A 258 3.69 -18.56 6.46
N SER A 259 4.44 -18.38 7.54
CA SER A 259 5.52 -19.32 7.94
C SER A 259 4.99 -20.68 8.35
N LEU A 260 3.81 -20.76 8.99
CA LEU A 260 3.17 -22.04 9.35
C LEU A 260 2.85 -22.89 8.11
N PHE A 261 2.59 -22.26 6.98
CA PHE A 261 2.33 -22.93 5.70
C PHE A 261 3.57 -23.06 4.80
N GLY A 262 4.77 -22.77 5.32
CA GLY A 262 6.00 -22.79 4.52
C GLY A 262 6.12 -21.69 3.46
N LEU A 263 5.21 -20.71 3.47
CA LEU A 263 5.16 -19.61 2.49
C LEU A 263 6.06 -18.42 2.85
N ALA A 264 6.59 -18.38 4.08
CA ALA A 264 7.56 -17.39 4.53
C ALA A 264 8.66 -18.05 5.37
N LYS A 265 9.91 -17.59 5.18
CA LYS A 265 11.06 -17.95 6.02
C LYS A 265 11.60 -16.68 6.66
N VAL A 266 11.48 -16.59 7.98
CA VAL A 266 12.06 -15.50 8.76
C VAL A 266 13.57 -15.67 8.78
N GLN A 267 14.30 -14.59 8.44
CA GLN A 267 15.77 -14.57 8.47
C GLN A 267 16.28 -14.11 9.84
N TYR A 268 15.61 -13.07 10.38
CA TYR A 268 15.90 -12.56 11.71
C TYR A 268 14.64 -11.87 12.28
N ALA A 269 14.41 -12.05 13.57
CA ALA A 269 13.41 -11.33 14.34
C ALA A 269 13.97 -11.01 15.73
N ARG A 270 13.73 -9.81 16.22
CA ARG A 270 14.12 -9.37 17.57
C ARG A 270 13.60 -10.36 18.61
N GLY A 271 14.45 -10.77 19.56
CA GLY A 271 14.08 -11.75 20.60
C GLY A 271 14.13 -13.22 20.16
N SER A 272 14.45 -13.52 18.90
CA SER A 272 14.80 -14.88 18.48
C SER A 272 16.31 -15.06 18.56
N SER A 273 16.77 -16.17 19.13
CA SER A 273 18.17 -16.60 18.98
C SER A 273 18.49 -16.73 17.48
N ARG A 274 19.62 -16.19 17.05
CA ARG A 274 20.13 -16.45 15.69
C ARG A 274 20.45 -17.95 15.63
N GLY A 275 19.59 -18.71 14.92
CA GLY A 275 19.85 -20.11 14.63
C GLY A 275 20.81 -20.27 13.46
#